data_1d85a24d144452912b5147f53c7f3ae6
#
_entry.id   1d85a24d144452912b5147f53c7f3ae6
#
_cell.length_a   1.000
_cell.length_b   1.000
_cell.length_c   1.000
_cell.angle_alpha   90.00
_cell.angle_beta   90.00
_cell.angle_gamma   90.00
#
_symmetry.space_group_name_H-M   'P 1'
#
loop_
_entity.id
_entity.type
_entity.pdbx_description
1 polymer ?
#
loop_
_entity_poly.entity_id
_entity_poly.type
_entity_poly.pdbx_seq_one_letter_code
_entity_poly.pdbx_strand_id
1 'polypeptide(L)'
;MANNALWYKTLMPKKLIDIVREDIDDATKDLKEAKVFSGVQHSIRDSRVDWLPSYHWIVGLCYHYVLRANRDNFLYDISGFDQESMQYTSYNEGEYYNWHVDAGINCFRNPGENKQENFVFEKSEEVRKLSVIVQLSDPDEYEGGEVQLMSDNDSSFFLPKTRGTVIVFDSRTKHRVKKVISGHRQSLVGWVVGPRWK
;
A
#
# COMPACT_ATOMS: atom_id res chain seq x y z
N MET A 1 -14.14 -0.03 21.41
CA MET A 1 -14.71 0.01 20.04
C MET A 1 -13.68 -0.59 19.12
N ALA A 2 -14.04 -1.53 18.26
CA ALA A 2 -13.09 -2.09 17.30
C ALA A 2 -12.61 -0.98 16.38
N ASN A 3 -11.29 -0.87 16.20
CA ASN A 3 -10.70 0.12 15.32
C ASN A 3 -11.00 -0.30 13.86
N ASN A 4 -12.05 0.24 13.29
CA ASN A 4 -12.50 -0.09 11.92
C ASN A 4 -11.55 0.45 10.82
N ALA A 5 -10.43 1.04 11.20
CA ALA A 5 -9.46 1.59 10.25
C ALA A 5 -8.45 0.56 9.72
N LEU A 6 -8.46 -0.67 10.24
CA LEU A 6 -7.51 -1.73 9.89
C LEU A 6 -8.18 -3.10 9.82
N TRP A 7 -7.85 -3.85 8.77
CA TRP A 7 -8.15 -5.28 8.62
C TRP A 7 -6.89 -6.01 8.13
N TYR A 8 -6.57 -7.16 8.70
CA TYR A 8 -5.51 -8.00 8.18
C TYR A 8 -5.79 -9.48 8.43
N LYS A 9 -5.34 -10.32 7.52
CA LYS A 9 -5.38 -11.78 7.64
C LYS A 9 -4.25 -12.43 6.83
N THR A 10 -3.64 -13.48 7.36
CA THR A 10 -2.71 -14.31 6.60
C THR A 10 -3.54 -15.33 5.80
N LEU A 11 -3.77 -15.03 4.53
CA LEU A 11 -4.69 -15.77 3.66
C LEU A 11 -3.99 -16.47 2.50
N MET A 12 -2.81 -16.01 2.11
CA MET A 12 -2.09 -16.58 0.98
C MET A 12 -1.10 -17.64 1.49
N PRO A 13 -1.24 -18.92 1.10
CA PRO A 13 -0.26 -19.94 1.42
C PRO A 13 1.13 -19.62 0.87
N LYS A 14 2.18 -20.07 1.53
CA LYS A 14 3.57 -19.85 1.08
C LYS A 14 3.77 -20.22 -0.39
N LYS A 15 3.29 -21.39 -0.82
CA LYS A 15 3.37 -21.83 -2.21
C LYS A 15 2.71 -20.86 -3.21
N LEU A 16 1.60 -20.22 -2.82
CA LEU A 16 0.99 -19.20 -3.68
C LEU A 16 1.87 -17.97 -3.77
N ILE A 17 2.51 -17.56 -2.68
CA ILE A 17 3.45 -16.43 -2.69
C ILE A 17 4.70 -16.76 -3.50
N ASP A 18 5.16 -18.00 -3.55
CA ASP A 18 6.27 -18.40 -4.43
C ASP A 18 5.91 -18.14 -5.90
N ILE A 19 4.72 -18.58 -6.34
CA ILE A 19 4.20 -18.33 -7.70
C ILE A 19 4.05 -16.81 -7.94
N VAL A 20 3.51 -16.07 -6.97
CA VAL A 20 3.37 -14.61 -7.07
C VAL A 20 4.73 -13.94 -7.26
N ARG A 21 5.77 -14.36 -6.54
CA ARG A 21 7.11 -13.79 -6.66
C ARG A 21 7.73 -14.10 -8.02
N GLU A 22 7.63 -15.35 -8.50
CA GLU A 22 8.10 -15.76 -9.83
C GLU A 22 7.44 -14.91 -10.93
N ASP A 23 6.12 -14.78 -10.91
CA ASP A 23 5.38 -13.99 -11.91
C ASP A 23 5.68 -12.49 -11.82
N ILE A 24 5.95 -11.96 -10.62
CA ILE A 24 6.37 -10.56 -10.44
C ILE A 24 7.78 -10.34 -11.01
N ASP A 25 8.72 -11.23 -10.75
CA ASP A 25 10.10 -11.13 -11.26
C ASP A 25 10.12 -11.14 -12.79
N ASP A 26 9.20 -11.87 -13.42
CA ASP A 26 9.01 -11.87 -14.87
C ASP A 26 8.35 -10.56 -15.39
N ALA A 27 7.43 -9.99 -14.64
CA ALA A 27 6.66 -8.81 -15.03
C ALA A 27 7.39 -7.49 -14.72
N THR A 28 8.29 -7.47 -13.72
CA THR A 28 8.95 -6.27 -13.19
C THR A 28 10.44 -6.26 -13.46
N LYS A 29 10.81 -6.04 -14.73
CA LYS A 29 12.24 -6.09 -15.17
C LYS A 29 13.03 -4.81 -14.90
N ASP A 30 12.37 -3.69 -14.62
CA ASP A 30 12.96 -2.35 -14.54
C ASP A 30 12.58 -1.64 -13.22
N LEU A 31 13.08 -2.17 -12.11
CA LEU A 31 12.90 -1.51 -10.80
C LEU A 31 13.50 -0.10 -10.82
N LYS A 32 12.66 0.91 -10.61
CA LYS A 32 13.01 2.32 -10.59
C LYS A 32 12.99 2.85 -9.16
N GLU A 33 13.78 3.90 -8.91
CA GLU A 33 13.69 4.64 -7.66
C GLU A 33 12.27 5.16 -7.44
N ALA A 34 11.75 4.91 -6.25
CA ALA A 34 10.40 5.34 -5.91
C ALA A 34 10.30 6.86 -5.83
N LYS A 35 9.22 7.41 -6.40
CA LYS A 35 8.91 8.83 -6.31
C LYS A 35 7.86 9.08 -5.24
N VAL A 36 7.99 10.19 -4.53
CA VAL A 36 6.91 10.84 -3.79
C VAL A 36 6.30 11.93 -4.68
N PHE A 37 5.24 12.58 -4.24
CA PHE A 37 4.53 13.60 -5.05
C PHE A 37 5.46 14.68 -5.63
N SER A 38 6.50 15.08 -4.90
CA SER A 38 7.50 16.08 -5.31
C SER A 38 8.70 15.51 -6.08
N GLY A 39 8.64 14.27 -6.54
CA GLY A 39 9.72 13.58 -7.23
C GLY A 39 10.49 12.62 -6.32
N VAL A 40 11.72 12.26 -6.70
CA VAL A 40 12.59 11.42 -5.86
C VAL A 40 13.08 12.24 -4.67
N GLN A 41 12.74 11.79 -3.45
CA GLN A 41 13.19 12.40 -2.20
C GLN A 41 13.65 11.32 -1.22
N HIS A 42 14.93 10.97 -1.27
CA HIS A 42 15.51 9.93 -0.39
C HIS A 42 15.35 10.23 1.10
N SER A 43 15.21 11.49 1.51
CA SER A 43 14.91 11.84 2.92
C SER A 43 13.50 11.43 3.39
N ILE A 44 12.58 11.19 2.45
CA ILE A 44 11.20 10.78 2.72
C ILE A 44 11.02 9.31 2.41
N ARG A 45 11.46 8.87 1.24
CA ARG A 45 11.33 7.51 0.75
C ARG A 45 12.59 7.08 0.03
N ASP A 46 13.14 5.96 0.45
CA ASP A 46 14.21 5.25 -0.23
C ASP A 46 13.73 3.82 -0.45
N SER A 47 13.41 3.46 -1.67
CA SER A 47 12.91 2.15 -2.10
C SER A 47 12.89 2.07 -3.62
N ARG A 48 12.77 0.86 -4.12
CA ARG A 48 12.59 0.61 -5.56
C ARG A 48 11.21 0.07 -5.85
N VAL A 49 10.65 0.48 -6.98
CA VAL A 49 9.29 0.12 -7.36
C VAL A 49 9.19 -0.20 -8.85
N ASP A 50 8.22 -1.05 -9.15
CA ASP A 50 7.67 -1.22 -10.49
C ASP A 50 6.15 -1.47 -10.39
N TRP A 51 5.46 -1.41 -11.51
CA TRP A 51 4.01 -1.53 -11.56
C TRP A 51 3.60 -2.77 -12.34
N LEU A 52 2.73 -3.57 -11.76
CA LEU A 52 2.13 -4.69 -12.47
C LEU A 52 1.19 -4.17 -13.56
N PRO A 53 1.13 -4.81 -14.73
CA PRO A 53 0.09 -4.50 -15.72
C PRO A 53 -1.31 -4.67 -15.12
N SER A 54 -2.26 -3.81 -15.48
CA SER A 54 -3.63 -3.83 -14.94
C SER A 54 -4.36 -5.17 -15.16
N TYR A 55 -4.03 -5.86 -16.24
CA TYR A 55 -4.59 -7.18 -16.56
C TYR A 55 -3.90 -8.35 -15.84
N HIS A 56 -2.87 -8.09 -15.02
CA HIS A 56 -2.14 -9.15 -14.33
C HIS A 56 -3.05 -9.84 -13.31
N TRP A 57 -3.08 -11.17 -13.31
CA TRP A 57 -3.98 -11.96 -12.47
C TRP A 57 -3.83 -11.67 -10.97
N ILE A 58 -2.62 -11.31 -10.51
CA ILE A 58 -2.32 -10.93 -9.13
C ILE A 58 -3.15 -9.71 -8.70
N VAL A 59 -3.34 -8.74 -9.60
CA VAL A 59 -4.16 -7.53 -9.32
C VAL A 59 -5.59 -7.93 -9.00
N GLY A 60 -6.18 -8.83 -9.80
CA GLY A 60 -7.53 -9.36 -9.57
C GLY A 60 -7.65 -10.16 -8.28
N LEU A 61 -6.64 -11.00 -7.96
CA LEU A 61 -6.58 -11.74 -6.70
C LEU A 61 -6.53 -10.79 -5.49
N CYS A 62 -5.69 -9.79 -5.53
CA CYS A 62 -5.58 -8.81 -4.45
C CYS A 62 -6.87 -8.00 -4.30
N TYR A 63 -7.51 -7.63 -5.41
CA TYR A 63 -8.79 -6.93 -5.36
C TYR A 63 -9.89 -7.78 -4.71
N HIS A 64 -9.92 -9.09 -4.95
CA HIS A 64 -10.82 -10.00 -4.23
C HIS A 64 -10.67 -9.90 -2.70
N TYR A 65 -9.44 -9.86 -2.20
CA TYR A 65 -9.20 -9.70 -0.75
C TYR A 65 -9.60 -8.32 -0.24
N VAL A 66 -9.40 -7.28 -1.04
CA VAL A 66 -9.88 -5.92 -0.71
C VAL A 66 -11.40 -5.89 -0.59
N LEU A 67 -12.13 -6.47 -1.55
CA LEU A 67 -13.59 -6.56 -1.50
C LEU A 67 -14.06 -7.30 -0.23
N ARG A 68 -13.36 -8.38 0.15
CA ARG A 68 -13.64 -9.10 1.39
C ARG A 68 -13.40 -8.23 2.62
N ALA A 69 -12.24 -7.55 2.69
CA ALA A 69 -11.91 -6.65 3.79
C ALA A 69 -12.91 -5.49 3.90
N ASN A 70 -13.29 -4.92 2.76
CA ASN A 70 -14.29 -3.85 2.71
C ASN A 70 -15.65 -4.28 3.25
N ARG A 71 -16.14 -5.44 2.81
CA ARG A 71 -17.40 -6.01 3.29
C ARG A 71 -17.37 -6.33 4.78
N ASP A 72 -16.24 -6.89 5.25
CA ASP A 72 -16.10 -7.37 6.63
C ASP A 72 -15.86 -6.22 7.63
N ASN A 73 -15.36 -5.06 7.18
CA ASN A 73 -14.83 -4.04 8.09
C ASN A 73 -15.15 -2.58 7.73
N PHE A 74 -14.97 -2.15 6.46
CA PHE A 74 -15.00 -0.72 6.12
C PHE A 74 -16.36 -0.25 5.60
N LEU A 75 -17.01 -1.04 4.77
CA LEU A 75 -18.28 -0.72 4.10
C LEU A 75 -18.21 0.58 3.27
N TYR A 76 -17.04 0.86 2.69
CA TYR A 76 -16.84 2.03 1.86
C TYR A 76 -17.38 1.80 0.44
N ASP A 77 -17.85 2.88 -0.16
CA ASP A 77 -18.14 2.92 -1.58
C ASP A 77 -16.80 2.98 -2.34
N ILE A 78 -16.47 1.90 -3.05
CA ILE A 78 -15.19 1.71 -3.77
C ILE A 78 -15.45 1.30 -5.21
N SER A 79 -14.60 1.78 -6.13
CA SER A 79 -14.72 1.53 -7.56
C SER A 79 -13.69 0.51 -8.07
N GLY A 80 -12.44 0.58 -7.62
CA GLY A 80 -11.36 -0.27 -8.09
C GLY A 80 -10.00 0.18 -7.58
N PHE A 81 -8.93 -0.43 -8.09
CA PHE A 81 -7.59 0.07 -7.85
C PHE A 81 -7.33 1.37 -8.61
N ASP A 82 -6.60 2.28 -7.98
CA ASP A 82 -6.02 3.47 -8.60
C ASP A 82 -5.16 3.04 -9.80
N GLN A 83 -5.45 3.58 -10.99
CA GLN A 83 -4.86 3.20 -12.27
C GLN A 83 -4.99 1.70 -12.61
N GLU A 84 -5.95 1.00 -12.00
CA GLU A 84 -6.21 -0.44 -12.20
C GLU A 84 -4.97 -1.32 -11.96
N SER A 85 -4.04 -0.93 -11.08
CA SER A 85 -2.76 -1.58 -10.90
C SER A 85 -2.31 -1.67 -9.46
N MET A 86 -1.26 -2.46 -9.23
CA MET A 86 -0.55 -2.56 -7.96
C MET A 86 0.94 -2.32 -8.16
N GLN A 87 1.55 -1.69 -7.17
CA GLN A 87 2.98 -1.41 -7.11
C GLN A 87 3.70 -2.57 -6.41
N TYR A 88 4.65 -3.17 -7.10
CA TYR A 88 5.68 -3.97 -6.44
C TYR A 88 6.69 -3.03 -5.80
N THR A 89 7.00 -3.28 -4.54
CA THR A 89 7.94 -2.45 -3.78
C THR A 89 9.00 -3.31 -3.14
N SER A 90 10.24 -2.95 -3.37
CA SER A 90 11.46 -3.59 -2.90
C SER A 90 12.23 -2.63 -2.00
N TYR A 91 12.69 -3.13 -0.85
CA TYR A 91 13.53 -2.42 0.10
C TYR A 91 14.78 -3.24 0.40
N ASN A 92 15.94 -2.69 0.08
CA ASN A 92 17.24 -3.23 0.47
C ASN A 92 17.66 -2.70 1.85
N GLU A 93 18.81 -3.18 2.35
CA GLU A 93 19.43 -2.65 3.55
C GLU A 93 19.58 -1.13 3.49
N GLY A 94 19.18 -0.45 4.55
CA GLY A 94 19.20 1.01 4.64
C GLY A 94 17.94 1.70 4.14
N GLU A 95 17.17 1.07 3.26
CA GLU A 95 15.99 1.65 2.62
C GLU A 95 14.77 1.70 3.56
N TYR A 96 13.85 2.66 3.34
CA TYR A 96 12.72 2.95 4.21
C TYR A 96 11.66 3.82 3.53
N TYR A 97 10.53 4.03 4.20
CA TYR A 97 9.55 5.05 3.84
C TYR A 97 9.03 5.71 5.13
N ASN A 98 9.30 6.99 5.28
CA ASN A 98 8.92 7.77 6.46
C ASN A 98 7.41 7.92 6.62
N TRP A 99 6.99 8.49 7.76
CA TRP A 99 5.60 8.76 8.08
C TRP A 99 4.90 9.56 6.99
N HIS A 100 3.84 9.00 6.43
CA HIS A 100 3.01 9.60 5.38
C HIS A 100 1.56 9.11 5.49
N VAL A 101 0.69 9.70 4.68
CA VAL A 101 -0.67 9.23 4.40
C VAL A 101 -0.82 9.03 2.90
N ASP A 102 -1.62 8.08 2.50
CA ASP A 102 -1.88 7.79 1.08
C ASP A 102 -3.02 8.66 0.52
N ALA A 103 -3.88 9.19 1.39
CA ALA A 103 -4.93 10.15 1.06
C ALA A 103 -4.90 11.32 2.06
N GLY A 104 -4.65 12.52 1.59
CA GLY A 104 -4.64 13.71 2.43
C GLY A 104 -6.05 14.23 2.78
N ILE A 105 -6.13 15.18 3.72
CA ILE A 105 -7.37 15.84 4.12
C ILE A 105 -8.08 16.53 2.94
N ASN A 106 -7.35 16.87 1.88
CA ASN A 106 -7.87 17.49 0.68
C ASN A 106 -8.81 16.59 -0.14
N CYS A 107 -8.86 15.28 0.16
CA CYS A 107 -9.87 14.40 -0.42
C CYS A 107 -11.33 14.80 -0.07
N PHE A 108 -11.52 15.71 0.88
CA PHE A 108 -12.83 16.28 1.26
C PHE A 108 -13.14 17.62 0.58
N ARG A 109 -12.19 18.25 -0.12
CA ARG A 109 -12.35 19.60 -0.70
C ARG A 109 -12.55 19.55 -2.21
N ASN A 110 -13.13 20.63 -2.76
CA ASN A 110 -13.25 20.82 -4.20
C ASN A 110 -11.88 20.97 -4.87
N PRO A 111 -11.64 20.33 -6.03
CA PRO A 111 -10.34 20.29 -6.68
C PRO A 111 -9.78 21.63 -7.17
N GLY A 112 -10.58 22.69 -7.14
CA GLY A 112 -10.20 23.99 -7.70
C GLY A 112 -9.34 24.88 -6.80
N GLU A 113 -9.23 24.59 -5.50
CA GLU A 113 -8.74 25.57 -4.53
C GLU A 113 -7.27 25.41 -4.13
N ASN A 114 -6.62 24.27 -4.37
CA ASN A 114 -5.18 24.10 -4.11
C ASN A 114 -4.55 23.00 -4.98
N LYS A 115 -3.94 23.43 -6.08
CA LYS A 115 -3.30 22.52 -7.06
C LYS A 115 -2.07 21.77 -6.53
N GLN A 116 -1.49 22.14 -5.40
CA GLN A 116 -0.22 21.58 -4.90
C GLN A 116 -0.37 20.43 -3.91
N GLU A 117 -1.57 20.17 -3.38
CA GLU A 117 -1.79 19.17 -2.35
C GLU A 117 -2.80 18.08 -2.76
N ASN A 118 -3.18 18.03 -4.04
CA ASN A 118 -4.24 17.15 -4.50
C ASN A 118 -3.70 15.79 -4.92
N PHE A 119 -3.87 14.79 -4.07
CA PHE A 119 -3.92 13.38 -4.48
C PHE A 119 -5.24 13.06 -5.24
N VAL A 120 -5.92 14.07 -5.74
CA VAL A 120 -7.08 13.96 -6.61
C VAL A 120 -6.56 14.20 -8.02
N PHE A 121 -6.65 13.19 -8.87
CA PHE A 121 -6.42 13.37 -10.29
C PHE A 121 -7.36 14.47 -10.80
N GLU A 122 -6.84 15.46 -11.51
CA GLU A 122 -7.58 16.65 -11.96
C GLU A 122 -8.87 16.37 -12.73
N LYS A 123 -9.11 15.11 -13.11
CA LYS A 123 -10.27 14.67 -13.89
C LYS A 123 -11.14 13.62 -13.21
N SER A 124 -10.77 13.08 -12.04
CA SER A 124 -11.58 12.07 -11.39
C SER A 124 -12.22 12.64 -10.12
N GLU A 125 -13.52 12.36 -9.96
CA GLU A 125 -14.24 12.63 -8.71
C GLU A 125 -13.89 11.61 -7.62
N GLU A 126 -12.92 10.74 -7.87
CA GLU A 126 -12.52 9.66 -6.99
C GLU A 126 -11.35 10.06 -6.10
N VAL A 127 -11.33 9.46 -4.91
CA VAL A 127 -10.28 9.62 -3.91
C VAL A 127 -9.83 8.25 -3.41
N ARG A 128 -8.58 8.12 -2.96
CA ARG A 128 -8.10 6.90 -2.31
C ARG A 128 -8.87 6.65 -1.02
N LYS A 129 -9.49 5.49 -0.90
CA LYS A 129 -10.29 5.04 0.24
C LYS A 129 -9.52 4.05 1.10
N LEU A 130 -8.93 3.04 0.47
CA LEU A 130 -8.23 1.96 1.15
C LEU A 130 -6.84 1.78 0.56
N SER A 131 -5.87 1.55 1.44
CA SER A 131 -4.53 1.10 1.09
C SER A 131 -4.43 -0.38 1.39
N VAL A 132 -3.80 -1.14 0.50
CA VAL A 132 -3.56 -2.56 0.67
C VAL A 132 -2.07 -2.87 0.59
N ILE A 133 -1.60 -3.73 1.47
CA ILE A 133 -0.24 -4.28 1.47
C ILE A 133 -0.34 -5.80 1.48
N VAL A 134 0.44 -6.47 0.63
CA VAL A 134 0.65 -7.92 0.69
C VAL A 134 2.11 -8.18 1.02
N GLN A 135 2.36 -8.90 2.12
CA GLN A 135 3.71 -9.28 2.54
C GLN A 135 4.23 -10.44 1.69
N LEU A 136 5.28 -10.21 0.91
CA LEU A 136 5.88 -11.21 0.02
C LEU A 136 7.11 -11.90 0.62
N SER A 137 7.93 -11.17 1.39
CA SER A 137 9.11 -11.73 2.07
C SER A 137 8.71 -12.51 3.32
N ASP A 138 9.44 -13.59 3.61
CA ASP A 138 9.37 -14.23 4.92
C ASP A 138 10.00 -13.30 5.99
N PRO A 139 9.53 -13.33 7.23
CA PRO A 139 10.12 -12.54 8.32
C PRO A 139 11.61 -12.78 8.54
N ASP A 140 12.10 -13.96 8.19
CA ASP A 140 13.50 -14.38 8.35
C ASP A 140 14.40 -13.90 7.19
N GLU A 141 13.83 -13.38 6.09
CA GLU A 141 14.57 -12.84 4.95
C GLU A 141 15.14 -11.43 5.23
N TYR A 142 14.67 -10.74 6.29
CA TYR A 142 15.09 -9.38 6.60
C TYR A 142 14.89 -8.99 8.07
N GLU A 143 15.69 -8.07 8.54
CA GLU A 143 15.57 -7.41 9.85
C GLU A 143 15.16 -5.95 9.67
N GLY A 144 14.37 -5.39 10.59
CA GLY A 144 13.76 -4.08 10.42
C GLY A 144 12.59 -4.12 9.43
N GLY A 145 12.39 -3.05 8.69
CA GLY A 145 11.39 -2.98 7.61
C GLY A 145 9.93 -3.18 8.05
N GLU A 146 9.64 -3.08 9.34
CA GLU A 146 8.27 -3.22 9.84
C GLU A 146 7.38 -2.10 9.34
N VAL A 147 6.17 -2.47 8.92
CA VAL A 147 5.11 -1.51 8.67
C VAL A 147 4.50 -1.08 10.00
N GLN A 148 4.41 0.20 10.21
CA GLN A 148 3.90 0.81 11.44
C GLN A 148 2.75 1.76 11.10
N LEU A 149 1.62 1.62 11.80
CA LEU A 149 0.48 2.52 11.71
C LEU A 149 0.39 3.38 12.96
N MET A 150 -0.13 4.59 12.80
CA MET A 150 -0.48 5.48 13.90
C MET A 150 -1.96 5.32 14.23
N SER A 151 -2.28 5.22 15.50
CA SER A 151 -3.65 5.23 15.99
C SER A 151 -4.11 6.65 16.31
N ASP A 152 -5.41 6.82 16.53
CA ASP A 152 -6.05 8.12 16.77
C ASP A 152 -5.53 8.86 18.01
N ASN A 153 -4.88 8.16 18.94
CA ASN A 153 -4.28 8.74 20.16
C ASN A 153 -2.77 8.97 20.04
N ASP A 154 -2.24 9.11 18.83
CA ASP A 154 -0.81 9.29 18.52
C ASP A 154 0.10 8.14 18.98
N SER A 155 -0.45 7.03 19.46
CA SER A 155 0.32 5.82 19.64
C SER A 155 0.52 5.10 18.31
N SER A 156 1.57 4.30 18.19
CA SER A 156 1.83 3.54 16.96
C SER A 156 1.99 2.06 17.28
N PHE A 157 1.64 1.21 16.34
CA PHE A 157 1.74 -0.23 16.46
C PHE A 157 2.27 -0.86 15.16
N PHE A 158 2.87 -2.03 15.29
CA PHE A 158 3.43 -2.77 14.17
C PHE A 158 2.39 -3.69 13.55
N LEU A 159 2.43 -3.78 12.22
CA LEU A 159 1.66 -4.75 11.47
C LEU A 159 2.38 -6.08 11.36
N PRO A 160 1.64 -7.20 11.14
CA PRO A 160 2.25 -8.51 10.97
C PRO A 160 3.23 -8.58 9.79
N LYS A 161 4.39 -9.19 10.03
CA LYS A 161 5.42 -9.46 9.01
C LYS A 161 5.19 -10.79 8.28
N THR A 162 4.30 -11.63 8.75
CA THR A 162 4.08 -12.99 8.24
C THR A 162 3.81 -12.95 6.74
N ARG A 163 4.59 -13.72 6.00
CA ARG A 163 4.46 -13.89 4.54
C ARG A 163 3.05 -14.35 4.16
N GLY A 164 2.48 -13.77 3.12
CA GLY A 164 1.11 -14.05 2.67
C GLY A 164 0.03 -13.31 3.46
N THR A 165 0.41 -12.41 4.39
CA THR A 165 -0.54 -11.54 5.06
C THR A 165 -0.98 -10.43 4.12
N VAL A 166 -2.30 -10.32 3.96
CA VAL A 166 -2.97 -9.19 3.31
C VAL A 166 -3.41 -8.22 4.39
N ILE A 167 -3.01 -6.98 4.25
CA ILE A 167 -3.30 -5.88 5.17
C ILE A 167 -4.06 -4.81 4.40
N VAL A 168 -5.21 -4.38 4.91
CA VAL A 168 -6.02 -3.32 4.32
C VAL A 168 -6.32 -2.30 5.40
N PHE A 169 -6.12 -1.02 5.11
CA PHE A 169 -6.37 0.07 6.05
C PHE A 169 -6.89 1.32 5.32
N ASP A 170 -7.52 2.20 6.09
CA ASP A 170 -8.00 3.49 5.58
C ASP A 170 -6.81 4.32 5.08
N SER A 171 -6.86 4.78 3.83
CA SER A 171 -5.76 5.51 3.18
C SER A 171 -5.37 6.82 3.88
N ARG A 172 -6.21 7.33 4.78
CA ARG A 172 -5.93 8.51 5.62
C ARG A 172 -5.12 8.18 6.87
N THR A 173 -4.92 6.89 7.17
CA THR A 173 -4.14 6.46 8.33
C THR A 173 -2.67 6.75 8.09
N LYS A 174 -2.04 7.48 9.02
CA LYS A 174 -0.61 7.77 8.99
C LYS A 174 0.19 6.51 9.24
N HIS A 175 1.13 6.22 8.35
CA HIS A 175 1.91 4.99 8.41
C HIS A 175 3.32 5.18 7.87
N ARG A 176 4.19 4.19 8.12
CA ARG A 176 5.56 4.15 7.59
C ARG A 176 6.04 2.73 7.39
N VAL A 177 7.12 2.59 6.61
CA VAL A 177 7.99 1.42 6.60
C VAL A 177 9.30 1.80 7.28
N LYS A 178 9.63 1.14 8.39
CA LYS A 178 10.90 1.37 9.09
C LYS A 178 12.08 0.96 8.20
N LYS A 179 13.25 1.49 8.54
CA LYS A 179 14.48 1.13 7.85
C LYS A 179 14.71 -0.38 7.91
N VAL A 180 15.03 -0.99 6.77
CA VAL A 180 15.54 -2.35 6.69
C VAL A 180 16.98 -2.32 7.24
N ILE A 181 17.25 -3.13 8.26
CA ILE A 181 18.56 -3.20 8.94
C ILE A 181 19.46 -4.15 8.18
N SER A 182 18.92 -5.28 7.75
CA SER A 182 19.63 -6.26 6.92
C SER A 182 18.65 -7.06 6.06
N GLY A 183 19.14 -7.65 4.98
CA GLY A 183 18.34 -8.48 4.08
C GLY A 183 17.51 -7.68 3.09
N HIS A 184 16.41 -8.30 2.60
CA HIS A 184 15.61 -7.74 1.50
C HIS A 184 14.11 -7.92 1.75
N ARG A 185 13.38 -6.82 1.82
CA ARG A 185 11.93 -6.81 2.02
C ARG A 185 11.19 -6.52 0.72
N GLN A 186 10.21 -7.38 0.39
CA GLN A 186 9.36 -7.25 -0.78
C GLN A 186 7.88 -7.21 -0.38
N SER A 187 7.10 -6.39 -1.05
CA SER A 187 5.65 -6.28 -0.86
C SER A 187 4.94 -5.81 -2.12
N LEU A 188 3.66 -6.16 -2.25
CA LEU A 188 2.75 -5.48 -3.16
C LEU A 188 1.99 -4.40 -2.40
N VAL A 189 1.80 -3.27 -3.03
CA VAL A 189 1.03 -2.14 -2.50
C VAL A 189 0.02 -1.70 -3.54
N GLY A 190 -1.19 -1.41 -3.10
CA GLY A 190 -2.24 -0.89 -3.98
C GLY A 190 -3.11 0.14 -3.26
N TRP A 191 -3.71 1.02 -4.03
CA TRP A 191 -4.65 2.01 -3.51
C TRP A 191 -5.99 1.83 -4.18
N VAL A 192 -7.03 1.70 -3.37
CA VAL A 192 -8.39 1.52 -3.84
C VAL A 192 -9.10 2.86 -3.78
N VAL A 193 -9.68 3.25 -4.90
CA VAL A 193 -10.40 4.52 -5.05
C VAL A 193 -11.90 4.33 -4.96
N GLY A 194 -12.60 5.42 -4.78
CA GLY A 194 -14.05 5.52 -4.80
C GLY A 194 -14.50 6.97 -4.76
N PRO A 195 -15.82 7.23 -4.83
CA PRO A 195 -16.38 8.56 -4.80
C PRO A 195 -15.87 9.36 -3.60
N ARG A 196 -15.84 10.67 -3.70
CA ARG A 196 -15.46 11.56 -2.58
C ARG A 196 -16.29 11.26 -1.34
N TRP A 197 -15.70 11.53 -0.20
CA TRP A 197 -16.42 11.48 1.07
C TRP A 197 -17.54 12.53 1.08
N LYS A 198 -18.72 12.11 1.49
CA LYS A 198 -19.91 13.00 1.66
C LYS A 198 -20.01 13.48 3.09
#